data_3a85c8807639f5fe67981c52c6e34eb6
#
_entry.id   3a85c8807639f5fe67981c52c6e34eb6
#
_cell.length_a   1.000
_cell.length_b   1.000
_cell.length_c   1.000
_cell.angle_alpha   90.00
_cell.angle_beta   90.00
_cell.angle_gamma   90.00
#
_symmetry.space_group_name_H-M   'P 1'
#
loop_
_entity.id
_entity.type
_entity.pdbx_description
1 polymer ?
#
loop_
_entity_poly.entity_id
_entity_poly.type
_entity_poly.pdbx_seq_one_letter_code
_entity_poly.pdbx_strand_id
1 'polypeptide(L)'
;MTETSVISPEVTQLLEDKNLAFVATLMKDNSPQITPTWIDLVDGIIIVNTAEGRVKQRNVSRDPRVAISIVDNKNPYNMVTIRGKVIEQTTHDADKHADKMAKKYLGVDKYPFGMPGEKRILLKILPLKIFHMTPRS
;
A
#
# COMPACT_ATOMS: atom_id res chain seq x y z
N MET A 1 16.75 12.98 8.73
CA MET A 1 15.96 12.14 7.81
C MET A 1 16.60 12.12 6.44
N THR A 2 16.84 10.95 5.89
CA THR A 2 17.52 10.79 4.61
C THR A 2 16.58 10.19 3.59
N GLU A 3 16.53 10.82 2.40
CA GLU A 3 15.77 10.29 1.27
C GLU A 3 16.57 9.20 0.58
N THR A 4 15.91 8.09 0.23
CA THR A 4 16.52 6.98 -0.50
C THR A 4 15.47 6.26 -1.32
N SER A 5 15.88 5.46 -2.32
CA SER A 5 15.01 4.52 -3.03
C SER A 5 15.19 3.09 -2.53
N VAL A 6 16.14 2.87 -1.63
CA VAL A 6 16.43 1.54 -1.08
C VAL A 6 15.58 1.29 0.15
N ILE A 7 14.91 0.14 0.19
CA ILE A 7 14.11 -0.26 1.34
C ILE A 7 15.03 -0.87 2.38
N SER A 8 15.19 -0.18 3.51
CA SER A 8 16.00 -0.66 4.62
C SER A 8 15.31 -1.81 5.37
N PRO A 9 16.03 -2.57 6.20
CA PRO A 9 15.40 -3.58 7.06
C PRO A 9 14.32 -2.98 7.97
N GLU A 10 14.53 -1.77 8.49
CA GLU A 10 13.57 -1.10 9.37
C GLU A 10 12.29 -0.74 8.64
N VAL A 11 12.40 -0.24 7.41
CA VAL A 11 11.23 0.07 6.58
C VAL A 11 10.52 -1.21 6.15
N THR A 12 11.27 -2.26 5.81
CA THR A 12 10.71 -3.58 5.52
C THR A 12 9.83 -4.06 6.68
N GLN A 13 10.31 -3.89 7.91
CA GLN A 13 9.56 -4.29 9.10
C GLN A 13 8.24 -3.51 9.23
N LEU A 14 8.25 -2.22 8.95
CA LEU A 14 7.03 -1.41 8.95
C LEU A 14 6.01 -1.92 7.93
N LEU A 15 6.47 -2.35 6.77
CA LEU A 15 5.61 -2.87 5.70
C LEU A 15 5.10 -4.29 6.00
N GLU A 16 5.89 -5.09 6.70
CA GLU A 16 5.53 -6.48 7.01
C GLU A 16 4.65 -6.60 8.24
N ASP A 17 4.77 -5.69 9.20
CA ASP A 17 3.95 -5.70 10.40
C ASP A 17 2.51 -5.26 10.10
N LYS A 18 1.61 -5.46 11.08
CA LYS A 18 0.19 -5.13 10.96
C LYS A 18 -0.05 -3.63 11.09
N ASN A 19 0.61 -2.84 10.26
CA ASN A 19 0.42 -1.40 10.23
C ASN A 19 -0.48 -1.03 9.06
N LEU A 20 -1.40 -0.11 9.28
CA LEU A 20 -2.18 0.45 8.16
C LEU A 20 -1.30 1.39 7.36
N ALA A 21 -1.48 1.35 6.05
CA ALA A 21 -0.84 2.29 5.14
C ALA A 21 -1.88 3.30 4.66
N PHE A 22 -1.52 4.58 4.70
CA PHE A 22 -2.35 5.63 4.13
C PHE A 22 -1.85 5.90 2.73
N VAL A 23 -2.69 5.62 1.74
CA VAL A 23 -2.31 5.70 0.32
C VAL A 23 -3.04 6.87 -0.32
N ALA A 24 -2.26 7.82 -0.84
CA ALA A 24 -2.76 8.98 -1.55
C ALA A 24 -2.63 8.77 -3.05
N THR A 25 -3.70 9.07 -3.77
CA THR A 25 -3.77 9.04 -5.24
C THR A 25 -4.36 10.35 -5.71
N LEU A 26 -4.33 10.60 -7.02
CA LEU A 26 -4.78 11.88 -7.57
C LEU A 26 -6.11 11.71 -8.30
N MET A 27 -7.06 12.55 -7.92
CA MET A 27 -8.34 12.65 -8.60
C MET A 27 -8.16 13.27 -9.99
N LYS A 28 -9.20 13.25 -10.79
CA LYS A 28 -9.16 13.76 -12.16
C LYS A 28 -8.75 15.23 -12.24
N ASP A 29 -9.10 16.02 -11.22
CA ASP A 29 -8.76 17.44 -11.13
C ASP A 29 -7.41 17.69 -10.42
N ASN A 30 -6.61 16.63 -10.20
CA ASN A 30 -5.34 16.66 -9.48
C ASN A 30 -5.46 16.89 -7.98
N SER A 31 -6.67 16.90 -7.42
CA SER A 31 -6.80 16.95 -5.97
C SER A 31 -6.41 15.60 -5.37
N PRO A 32 -5.74 15.59 -4.20
CA PRO A 32 -5.35 14.33 -3.56
C PRO A 32 -6.53 13.66 -2.87
N GLN A 33 -6.56 12.32 -2.93
CA GLN A 33 -7.51 11.49 -2.21
C GLN A 33 -6.69 10.48 -1.42
N ILE A 34 -6.99 10.30 -0.13
CA ILE A 34 -6.22 9.42 0.74
C ILE A 34 -7.14 8.49 1.53
N THR A 35 -6.75 7.22 1.63
CA THR A 35 -7.46 6.22 2.41
C THR A 35 -6.48 5.28 3.10
N PRO A 36 -6.83 4.77 4.30
CA PRO A 36 -6.06 3.69 4.93
C PRO A 36 -6.34 2.37 4.23
N THR A 37 -5.33 1.52 4.16
CA THR A 37 -5.47 0.20 3.54
C THR A 37 -4.43 -0.76 4.12
N TRP A 38 -4.63 -2.05 3.85
CA TRP A 38 -3.63 -3.08 4.11
C TRP A 38 -2.52 -2.96 3.06
N ILE A 39 -1.32 -3.39 3.41
CA ILE A 39 -0.17 -3.25 2.53
C ILE A 39 0.70 -4.50 2.58
N ASP A 40 1.33 -4.80 1.45
CA ASP A 40 2.23 -5.93 1.31
C ASP A 40 3.51 -5.48 0.62
N LEU A 41 4.57 -6.24 0.83
CA LEU A 41 5.86 -6.02 0.19
C LEU A 41 6.36 -7.36 -0.34
N VAL A 42 6.59 -7.44 -1.64
CA VAL A 42 7.09 -8.66 -2.29
C VAL A 42 8.22 -8.27 -3.24
N ASP A 43 9.42 -8.77 -2.97
CA ASP A 43 10.60 -8.53 -3.81
C ASP A 43 10.84 -7.06 -4.12
N GLY A 44 10.72 -6.20 -3.11
CA GLY A 44 10.96 -4.76 -3.26
C GLY A 44 9.81 -3.99 -3.88
N ILE A 45 8.71 -4.66 -4.24
CA ILE A 45 7.52 -4.02 -4.82
C ILE A 45 6.42 -3.98 -3.77
N ILE A 46 5.83 -2.80 -3.59
CA ILE A 46 4.73 -2.61 -2.66
C ILE A 46 3.43 -3.00 -3.37
N ILE A 47 2.61 -3.78 -2.68
CA ILE A 47 1.35 -4.28 -3.26
C ILE A 47 0.18 -3.80 -2.42
N VAL A 48 -0.78 -3.18 -3.10
CA VAL A 48 -2.08 -2.80 -2.54
C VAL A 48 -3.15 -3.59 -3.26
N ASN A 49 -3.98 -4.29 -2.49
CA ASN A 49 -5.11 -5.04 -3.01
C ASN A 49 -6.36 -4.18 -2.91
N THR A 50 -7.03 -3.97 -4.02
CA THR A 50 -8.26 -3.20 -4.07
C THR A 50 -9.25 -3.88 -5.04
N ALA A 51 -10.28 -3.16 -5.48
CA ALA A 51 -11.25 -3.71 -6.42
C ALA A 51 -11.34 -2.80 -7.64
N GLU A 52 -11.57 -3.40 -8.80
CA GLU A 52 -11.82 -2.64 -10.03
C GLU A 52 -13.00 -1.70 -9.84
N GLY A 53 -12.85 -0.47 -10.33
CA GLY A 53 -13.88 0.56 -10.27
C GLY A 53 -13.86 1.41 -9.02
N ARG A 54 -13.10 1.04 -7.99
CA ARG A 54 -12.94 1.89 -6.81
C ARG A 54 -12.13 3.14 -7.15
N VAL A 55 -12.31 4.19 -6.34
CA VAL A 55 -11.68 5.50 -6.60
C VAL A 55 -10.17 5.37 -6.76
N LYS A 56 -9.52 4.68 -5.82
CA LYS A 56 -8.07 4.49 -5.86
C LYS A 56 -7.61 3.82 -7.17
N GLN A 57 -8.31 2.77 -7.58
CA GLN A 57 -7.97 2.04 -8.78
C GLN A 57 -8.17 2.89 -10.04
N ARG A 58 -9.27 3.64 -10.11
CA ARG A 58 -9.51 4.55 -11.24
C ARG A 58 -8.47 5.67 -11.28
N ASN A 59 -8.11 6.20 -10.12
CA ASN A 59 -7.11 7.27 -10.03
C ASN A 59 -5.76 6.83 -10.58
N VAL A 60 -5.26 5.66 -10.16
CA VAL A 60 -3.94 5.21 -10.61
C VAL A 60 -3.93 4.73 -12.06
N SER A 61 -5.10 4.42 -12.62
CA SER A 61 -5.21 4.14 -14.06
C SER A 61 -5.04 5.41 -14.90
N ARG A 62 -5.40 6.57 -14.35
CA ARG A 62 -5.21 7.88 -15.00
C ARG A 62 -3.82 8.45 -14.75
N ASP A 63 -3.37 8.37 -13.50
CA ASP A 63 -2.11 8.95 -13.04
C ASP A 63 -1.46 7.97 -12.06
N PRO A 64 -0.34 7.35 -12.41
CA PRO A 64 0.22 6.27 -11.61
C PRO A 64 0.93 6.74 -10.34
N ARG A 65 1.07 8.05 -10.12
CA ARG A 65 1.77 8.57 -8.94
C ARG A 65 0.99 8.29 -7.67
N VAL A 66 1.70 7.83 -6.65
CA VAL A 66 1.13 7.57 -5.33
C VAL A 66 2.06 8.06 -4.25
N ALA A 67 1.49 8.38 -3.09
CA ALA A 67 2.24 8.62 -1.87
C ALA A 67 1.67 7.72 -0.77
N ILE A 68 2.57 7.16 0.03
CA ILE A 68 2.19 6.21 1.08
C ILE A 68 2.82 6.65 2.38
N SER A 69 2.04 6.64 3.46
CA SER A 69 2.56 6.88 4.81
C SER A 69 2.18 5.70 5.69
N ILE A 70 3.17 5.19 6.44
CA ILE A 70 2.96 4.10 7.39
C ILE A 70 3.54 4.52 8.73
N VAL A 71 2.76 4.33 9.78
CA VAL A 71 3.16 4.62 11.14
C VAL A 71 3.16 3.29 11.90
N ASP A 72 4.23 3.05 12.67
CA ASP A 72 4.30 1.89 13.54
C ASP A 72 3.20 2.00 14.61
N ASN A 73 2.30 1.03 14.65
CA ASN A 73 1.18 1.10 15.59
C ASN A 73 1.61 0.92 17.04
N LYS A 74 2.84 0.48 17.28
CA LYS A 74 3.42 0.36 18.63
C LYS A 74 4.22 1.58 19.05
N ASN A 75 4.73 2.34 18.07
CA ASN A 75 5.54 3.54 18.30
C ASN A 75 5.29 4.54 17.18
N PRO A 76 4.37 5.50 17.37
CA PRO A 76 3.96 6.39 16.27
C PRO A 76 5.06 7.32 15.78
N TYR A 77 6.18 7.42 16.51
CA TYR A 77 7.31 8.23 16.06
C TYR A 77 8.24 7.48 15.12
N ASN A 78 8.00 6.19 14.91
CA ASN A 78 8.66 5.40 13.88
C ASN A 78 7.71 5.37 12.67
N MET A 79 8.07 6.07 11.60
CA MET A 79 7.19 6.23 10.44
C MET A 79 7.99 6.29 9.15
N VAL A 80 7.32 6.01 8.05
CA VAL A 80 7.92 6.11 6.73
C VAL A 80 6.93 6.78 5.78
N THR A 81 7.47 7.65 4.91
CA THR A 81 6.73 8.19 3.78
C THR A 81 7.40 7.72 2.50
N ILE A 82 6.61 7.20 1.58
CA ILE A 82 7.11 6.63 0.33
C ILE A 82 6.37 7.31 -0.81
N ARG A 83 7.13 7.86 -1.77
CA ARG A 83 6.58 8.28 -3.06
C ARG A 83 6.90 7.19 -4.06
N GLY A 84 5.91 6.81 -4.84
CA GLY A 84 6.07 5.75 -5.82
C GLY A 84 5.15 5.92 -6.99
N LYS A 85 5.17 4.92 -7.85
CA LYS A 85 4.23 4.86 -8.97
C LYS A 85 3.75 3.44 -9.19
N VAL A 86 2.51 3.31 -9.60
CA VAL A 86 1.95 2.02 -10.00
C VAL A 86 2.58 1.63 -11.34
N ILE A 87 3.25 0.48 -11.37
CA ILE A 87 3.92 -0.02 -12.57
C ILE A 87 3.15 -1.17 -13.22
N GLU A 88 2.23 -1.77 -12.49
CA GLU A 88 1.42 -2.87 -13.01
C GLU A 88 0.13 -2.97 -12.22
N GLN A 89 -0.96 -3.30 -12.91
CA GLN A 89 -2.22 -3.69 -12.30
C GLN A 89 -2.59 -5.06 -12.83
N THR A 90 -2.99 -5.99 -11.95
CA THR A 90 -3.33 -7.33 -12.38
C THR A 90 -4.41 -7.94 -11.48
N THR A 91 -5.32 -8.69 -12.10
CA THR A 91 -6.32 -9.48 -11.38
C THR A 91 -5.80 -10.87 -11.04
N HIS A 92 -4.66 -11.26 -11.62
CA HIS A 92 -4.07 -12.58 -11.40
C HIS A 92 -3.70 -12.74 -9.92
N ASP A 93 -4.22 -13.80 -9.31
CA ASP A 93 -4.02 -14.12 -7.89
C ASP A 93 -4.50 -13.04 -6.91
N ALA A 94 -5.31 -12.08 -7.38
CA ALA A 94 -5.75 -10.98 -6.51
C ALA A 94 -6.66 -11.47 -5.37
N ASP A 95 -7.52 -12.45 -5.63
CA ASP A 95 -8.37 -13.03 -4.58
C ASP A 95 -7.53 -13.79 -3.56
N LYS A 96 -6.57 -14.57 -4.03
CA LYS A 96 -5.64 -15.31 -3.18
C LYS A 96 -4.80 -14.35 -2.32
N HIS A 97 -4.37 -13.25 -2.90
CA HIS A 97 -3.63 -12.22 -2.18
C HIS A 97 -4.51 -11.55 -1.11
N ALA A 98 -5.79 -11.31 -1.41
CA ALA A 98 -6.72 -10.74 -0.43
C ALA A 98 -6.83 -11.66 0.80
N ASP A 99 -6.85 -12.99 0.59
CA ASP A 99 -6.85 -13.97 1.69
C ASP A 99 -5.54 -13.89 2.49
N LYS A 100 -4.40 -13.76 1.80
CA LYS A 100 -3.10 -13.58 2.46
C LYS A 100 -3.10 -12.33 3.36
N MET A 101 -3.66 -11.23 2.88
CA MET A 101 -3.75 -10.01 3.66
C MET A 101 -4.72 -10.15 4.84
N ALA A 102 -5.82 -10.85 4.66
CA ALA A 102 -6.76 -11.14 5.75
C ALA A 102 -6.08 -11.96 6.86
N LYS A 103 -5.23 -12.89 6.49
CA LYS A 103 -4.45 -13.66 7.45
C LYS A 103 -3.50 -12.76 8.25
N LYS A 104 -2.81 -11.87 7.55
CA LYS A 104 -1.87 -10.94 8.19
C LYS A 104 -2.59 -9.99 9.16
N TYR A 105 -3.66 -9.34 8.72
CA TYR A 105 -4.29 -8.25 9.46
C TYR A 105 -5.39 -8.71 10.42
N LEU A 106 -6.08 -9.79 10.11
CA LEU A 106 -7.24 -10.25 10.89
C LEU A 106 -7.05 -11.64 11.51
N GLY A 107 -6.03 -12.39 11.07
CA GLY A 107 -5.81 -13.74 11.55
C GLY A 107 -6.81 -14.76 10.99
N VAL A 108 -7.54 -14.44 9.93
CA VAL A 108 -8.52 -15.32 9.31
C VAL A 108 -8.01 -15.84 7.97
N ASP A 109 -8.55 -16.98 7.51
CA ASP A 109 -8.05 -17.64 6.31
C ASP A 109 -8.62 -17.06 5.03
N LYS A 110 -9.78 -16.40 5.10
CA LYS A 110 -10.46 -15.87 3.92
C LYS A 110 -10.80 -14.41 4.11
N TYR A 111 -10.69 -13.64 3.03
CA TYR A 111 -11.05 -12.23 3.01
C TYR A 111 -12.56 -12.07 3.26
N PRO A 112 -12.97 -11.41 4.38
CA PRO A 112 -14.38 -11.41 4.78
C PRO A 112 -15.20 -10.25 4.21
N PHE A 113 -14.58 -9.30 3.50
CA PHE A 113 -15.25 -8.06 3.08
C PHE A 113 -15.61 -8.05 1.60
N GLY A 114 -15.49 -9.17 0.90
CA GLY A 114 -15.83 -9.24 -0.52
C GLY A 114 -17.31 -9.00 -0.77
N MET A 115 -17.61 -8.26 -1.83
CA MET A 115 -18.97 -7.96 -2.26
C MET A 115 -19.30 -8.78 -3.51
N PRO A 116 -20.59 -9.17 -3.70
CA PRO A 116 -20.99 -9.89 -4.92
C PRO A 116 -20.61 -9.09 -6.18
N GLY A 117 -19.98 -9.76 -7.15
CA GLY A 117 -19.54 -9.16 -8.39
C GLY A 117 -18.26 -8.33 -8.29
N GLU A 118 -17.69 -8.23 -7.12
CA GLU A 118 -16.43 -7.49 -6.92
C GLU A 118 -15.28 -8.23 -7.59
N LYS A 119 -14.47 -7.49 -8.33
CA LYS A 119 -13.27 -8.03 -8.97
C LYS A 119 -12.04 -7.43 -8.31
N ARG A 120 -11.32 -8.26 -7.56
CA ARG A 120 -10.10 -7.81 -6.88
C ARG A 120 -8.99 -7.56 -7.89
N ILE A 121 -8.14 -6.58 -7.58
CA ILE A 121 -7.01 -6.21 -8.43
C ILE A 121 -5.84 -5.81 -7.56
N LEU A 122 -4.64 -6.19 -7.99
CA LEU A 122 -3.40 -5.81 -7.33
C LEU A 122 -2.83 -4.57 -8.00
N LEU A 123 -2.50 -3.57 -7.19
CA LEU A 123 -1.73 -2.41 -7.62
C LEU A 123 -0.29 -2.67 -7.19
N LYS A 124 0.62 -2.80 -8.15
CA LYS A 124 2.05 -3.02 -7.89
C LYS A 124 2.76 -1.70 -8.00
N ILE A 125 3.36 -1.28 -6.89
CA ILE A 125 3.92 0.06 -6.73
C ILE A 125 5.43 -0.04 -6.60
N LEU A 126 6.14 0.68 -7.47
CA LEU A 126 7.59 0.83 -7.40
C LEU A 126 7.91 2.00 -6.47
N PRO A 127 8.60 1.78 -5.35
CA PRO A 127 9.02 2.89 -4.50
C PRO A 127 10.14 3.67 -5.19
N LEU A 128 9.99 4.99 -5.22
CA LEU A 128 10.94 5.89 -5.86
C LEU A 128 11.72 6.71 -4.87
N LYS A 129 11.08 7.19 -3.80
CA LYS A 129 11.69 8.00 -2.74
C LYS A 129 11.14 7.55 -1.40
N ILE A 130 12.02 7.28 -0.47
CA ILE A 130 11.65 6.77 0.85
C ILE A 130 12.26 7.68 1.91
N PHE A 131 11.42 8.15 2.82
CA PHE A 131 11.82 8.98 3.97
C PHE A 131 11.44 8.22 5.24
N HIS A 132 12.43 7.68 5.91
CA HIS A 132 12.22 6.97 7.19
C HIS A 132 12.55 7.91 8.33
N MET A 133 11.65 8.02 9.29
CA MET A 133 11.82 8.84 10.47
C MET A 133 11.66 7.98 11.72
N THR A 134 12.60 8.10 12.64
CA THR A 134 12.57 7.46 13.96
C THR A 134 12.61 8.53 15.03
N PRO A 135 12.40 8.18 16.31
CA PRO A 135 12.47 9.18 17.39
C PRO A 135 13.79 9.92 17.48
N ARG A 136 14.84 9.42 16.81
CA ARG A 136 16.17 10.04 16.83
C ARG A 136 16.61 10.58 15.48
N SER A 137 15.71 10.65 14.53
CA SER A 137 16.00 11.16 13.19
C SER A 137 16.08 12.67 13.14
#